data_c2b2474266ddd935d944ff2eca46a5b0
#
_entry.id   c2b2474266ddd935d944ff2eca46a5b0
#
_cell.length_a   1.000
_cell.length_b   1.000
_cell.length_c   1.000
_cell.angle_alpha   90.00
_cell.angle_beta   90.00
_cell.angle_gamma   90.00
#
_symmetry.space_group_name_H-M   'P 1'
#
loop_
_entity.id
_entity.type
_entity.pdbx_description
1 polymer ?
#
loop_
_entity_poly.entity_id
_entity_poly.type
_entity_poly.pdbx_seq_one_letter_code
_entity_poly.pdbx_strand_id
1 'polypeptide(L)'
;MVPVILISTFPNKKTITKIANQLVKKKLVACVNITKISSVYSWKGKIENQSEYLALFKTTKTKLQPLKKELEKLHPYDVPEIVEINPISINKPYLRWLVDSTV
;
A
#
# COMPACT_ATOMS: atom_id res chain seq x y z
N MET A 1 13.14 -11.55 9.88
CA MET A 1 12.52 -10.33 9.35
C MET A 1 11.02 -10.35 9.58
N VAL A 2 10.44 -9.24 9.93
CA VAL A 2 9.02 -9.15 10.27
C VAL A 2 8.25 -8.60 9.07
N PRO A 3 7.30 -9.35 8.51
CA PRO A 3 6.49 -8.86 7.39
C PRO A 3 5.45 -7.85 7.87
N VAL A 4 5.06 -6.95 6.97
CA VAL A 4 4.00 -5.98 7.22
C VAL A 4 3.28 -5.68 5.91
N ILE A 5 1.98 -5.39 6.03
CA ILE A 5 1.15 -4.99 4.89
C ILE A 5 0.61 -3.59 5.19
N LEU A 6 0.78 -2.66 4.25
CA LEU A 6 0.07 -1.39 4.30
C LEU A 6 -1.10 -1.42 3.33
N ILE A 7 -2.20 -0.81 3.75
CA ILE A 7 -3.38 -0.62 2.91
C ILE A 7 -3.53 0.87 2.63
N SER A 8 -3.84 1.20 1.38
CA SER A 8 -4.18 2.56 0.98
C SER A 8 -5.17 2.51 -0.20
N THR A 9 -5.83 3.63 -0.47
CA THR A 9 -6.77 3.75 -1.59
C THR A 9 -6.37 4.92 -2.46
N PHE A 10 -6.68 4.81 -3.76
CA PHE A 10 -6.26 5.77 -4.78
C PHE A 10 -7.40 6.08 -5.75
N PRO A 11 -7.41 7.27 -6.37
CA PRO A 11 -8.54 7.68 -7.22
C PRO A 11 -8.61 6.98 -8.55
N ASN A 12 -7.48 6.52 -9.11
CA ASN A 12 -7.48 5.87 -10.41
C ASN A 12 -6.32 4.88 -10.54
N LYS A 13 -6.46 3.97 -11.49
CA LYS A 13 -5.49 2.89 -11.71
C LYS A 13 -4.13 3.41 -12.19
N LYS A 14 -4.13 4.42 -13.02
CA LYS A 14 -2.89 4.97 -13.58
C LYS A 14 -1.97 5.49 -12.49
N THR A 15 -2.52 6.26 -11.56
CA THR A 15 -1.76 6.83 -10.45
C THR A 15 -1.14 5.75 -9.56
N ILE A 16 -1.97 4.79 -9.10
CA ILE A 16 -1.45 3.74 -8.21
C ILE A 16 -0.46 2.82 -8.92
N THR A 17 -0.68 2.51 -10.19
CA THR A 17 0.24 1.66 -10.95
C THR A 17 1.62 2.33 -11.05
N LYS A 18 1.64 3.64 -11.33
CA LYS A 18 2.89 4.39 -11.39
C LYS A 18 3.63 4.40 -10.05
N ILE A 19 2.91 4.67 -8.97
CA ILE A 19 3.47 4.67 -7.62
C ILE A 19 4.00 3.28 -7.27
N ALA A 20 3.22 2.23 -7.54
CA ALA A 20 3.61 0.85 -7.26
C ALA A 20 4.91 0.47 -7.96
N ASN A 21 5.05 0.82 -9.24
CA ASN A 21 6.27 0.54 -9.98
C ASN A 21 7.47 1.25 -9.37
N GLN A 22 7.33 2.50 -8.96
CA GLN A 22 8.40 3.24 -8.30
C GLN A 22 8.83 2.59 -6.98
N LEU A 23 7.86 2.18 -6.17
CA LEU A 23 8.13 1.59 -4.86
C LEU A 23 8.81 0.23 -4.97
N VAL A 24 8.38 -0.60 -5.92
CA VAL A 24 9.02 -1.89 -6.19
C VAL A 24 10.45 -1.68 -6.67
N LYS A 25 10.66 -0.73 -7.58
CA LYS A 25 11.98 -0.42 -8.12
C LYS A 25 12.94 0.06 -7.03
N LYS A 26 12.43 0.83 -6.06
CA LYS A 26 13.22 1.31 -4.92
C LYS A 26 13.40 0.26 -3.82
N LYS A 27 12.81 -0.91 -3.99
CA LYS A 27 12.85 -2.00 -3.00
C LYS A 27 12.22 -1.63 -1.65
N LEU A 28 11.28 -0.70 -1.67
CA LEU A 28 10.51 -0.33 -0.49
C LEU A 28 9.34 -1.29 -0.27
N VAL A 29 8.92 -1.98 -1.31
CA VAL A 29 7.92 -3.04 -1.24
C VAL A 29 8.36 -4.21 -2.12
N ALA A 30 7.92 -5.41 -1.74
CA ALA A 30 8.14 -6.60 -2.57
C ALA A 30 7.05 -6.73 -3.63
N CYS A 31 5.84 -6.33 -3.29
CA CYS A 31 4.66 -6.52 -4.14
C CYS A 31 3.61 -5.48 -3.79
N VAL A 32 2.86 -5.03 -4.79
CA VAL A 32 1.67 -4.22 -4.60
C VAL A 32 0.53 -4.90 -5.35
N ASN A 33 -0.51 -5.31 -4.61
CA ASN A 33 -1.73 -5.83 -5.23
C ASN A 33 -2.72 -4.68 -5.35
N ILE A 34 -3.39 -4.60 -6.50
CA ILE A 34 -4.29 -3.48 -6.84
C ILE A 34 -5.62 -4.05 -7.28
N THR A 35 -6.72 -3.54 -6.70
CA THR A 35 -8.07 -3.93 -7.13
C THR A 35 -9.00 -2.74 -7.10
N LYS A 36 -9.96 -2.71 -8.00
CA LYS A 36 -11.00 -1.69 -8.04
C LYS A 36 -12.03 -1.99 -6.96
N ILE A 37 -12.44 -0.96 -6.22
CA ILE A 37 -13.44 -1.06 -5.15
C ILE A 37 -14.47 0.05 -5.26
N SER A 38 -15.61 -0.14 -4.60
CA SER A 38 -16.60 0.91 -4.35
C SER A 38 -16.50 1.31 -2.89
N SER A 39 -16.39 2.62 -2.64
CA SER A 39 -16.25 3.15 -1.29
C SER A 39 -17.41 4.06 -0.94
N VAL A 40 -17.92 3.91 0.27
CA VAL A 40 -18.99 4.76 0.82
C VAL A 40 -18.46 5.32 2.12
N TYR A 41 -18.40 6.63 2.23
CA TYR A 41 -17.84 7.28 3.42
C TYR A 41 -18.41 8.68 3.62
N SER A 42 -18.22 9.22 4.81
CA SER A 42 -18.62 10.59 5.14
C SER A 42 -17.42 11.53 4.93
N TRP A 43 -17.68 12.62 4.23
CA TRP A 43 -16.68 13.65 4.00
C TRP A 43 -17.35 15.02 4.07
N LYS A 44 -16.89 15.86 5.00
CA LYS A 44 -17.42 17.23 5.21
C LYS A 44 -18.95 17.24 5.35
N GLY A 45 -19.49 16.29 6.12
CA GLY A 45 -20.91 16.18 6.41
C GLY A 45 -21.76 15.56 5.31
N LYS A 46 -21.14 15.08 4.24
CA LYS A 46 -21.86 14.45 3.12
C LYS A 46 -21.48 12.99 2.99
N ILE A 47 -22.40 12.18 2.50
CA ILE A 47 -22.13 10.78 2.15
C ILE A 47 -21.62 10.73 0.72
N GLU A 48 -20.39 10.23 0.56
CA GLU A 48 -19.75 10.07 -0.73
C GLU A 48 -19.83 8.60 -1.17
N ASN A 49 -20.08 8.39 -2.46
CA ASN A 49 -20.08 7.07 -3.09
C ASN A 49 -19.11 7.15 -4.27
N GLN A 50 -17.96 6.49 -4.16
CA GLN A 50 -16.93 6.62 -5.16
C GLN A 50 -16.28 5.31 -5.53
N SER A 51 -15.84 5.20 -6.80
CA SER A 51 -14.94 4.15 -7.21
C SER A 51 -13.53 4.54 -6.82
N GLU A 52 -12.81 3.60 -6.22
CA GLU A 52 -11.42 3.78 -5.87
C GLU A 52 -10.64 2.53 -6.24
N TYR A 53 -9.32 2.61 -6.04
CA TYR A 53 -8.43 1.46 -6.19
C TYR A 53 -7.77 1.18 -4.86
N LEU A 54 -7.99 -0.02 -4.35
CA LEU A 54 -7.36 -0.49 -3.12
C LEU A 54 -6.00 -1.08 -3.46
N ALA A 55 -4.99 -0.69 -2.70
CA ALA A 55 -3.65 -1.22 -2.86
C ALA A 55 -3.17 -1.86 -1.56
N LEU A 56 -2.60 -3.05 -1.68
CA LEU A 56 -1.95 -3.77 -0.60
C LEU A 56 -0.45 -3.75 -0.86
N PHE A 57 0.29 -3.06 0.01
CA PHE A 57 1.74 -2.92 -0.10
C PHE A 57 2.40 -3.92 0.84
N LYS A 58 3.11 -4.89 0.31
CA LYS A 58 3.73 -5.96 1.09
C LYS A 58 5.22 -5.70 1.25
N THR A 59 5.68 -5.60 2.49
CA THR A 59 7.06 -5.27 2.79
C THR A 59 7.48 -5.84 4.15
N THR A 60 8.59 -5.36 4.68
CA THR A 60 9.09 -5.73 6.01
C THR A 60 9.13 -4.51 6.93
N LYS A 61 9.20 -4.73 8.22
CA LYS A 61 9.28 -3.66 9.22
C LYS A 61 10.48 -2.74 8.98
N THR A 62 11.58 -3.27 8.45
CA THR A 62 12.77 -2.48 8.14
C THR A 62 12.48 -1.38 7.12
N LYS A 63 11.58 -1.67 6.17
CA LYS A 63 11.23 -0.72 5.11
C LYS A 63 10.00 0.12 5.43
N LEU A 64 9.34 -0.15 6.54
CA LEU A 64 8.04 0.46 6.86
C LEU A 64 8.07 2.00 6.91
N GLN A 65 9.00 2.58 7.66
CA GLN A 65 9.06 4.03 7.78
C GLN A 65 9.43 4.74 6.47
N PRO A 66 10.45 4.28 5.71
CA PRO A 66 10.71 4.84 4.39
C PRO A 66 9.51 4.71 3.44
N LEU A 67 8.80 3.57 3.50
CA LEU A 67 7.61 3.36 2.67
C LEU A 67 6.51 4.37 3.02
N LYS A 68 6.22 4.55 4.30
CA LYS A 68 5.21 5.52 4.74
C LYS A 68 5.55 6.93 4.26
N LYS A 69 6.81 7.34 4.38
CA LYS A 69 7.25 8.66 3.90
C LYS A 69 7.03 8.83 2.41
N GLU A 70 7.41 7.83 1.61
CA GLU A 70 7.20 7.91 0.16
C GLU A 70 5.73 7.94 -0.20
N LEU A 71 4.90 7.13 0.46
CA LEU A 71 3.46 7.12 0.21
C LEU A 71 2.83 8.48 0.53
N GLU A 72 3.16 9.07 1.67
CA GLU A 72 2.65 10.39 2.03
C GLU A 72 3.06 11.44 1.00
N LYS A 73 4.29 11.38 0.52
CA LYS A 73 4.81 12.31 -0.48
C LYS A 73 4.13 12.16 -1.84
N LEU A 74 3.88 10.93 -2.27
CA LEU A 74 3.37 10.62 -3.61
C LEU A 74 1.84 10.57 -3.69
N HIS A 75 1.17 10.46 -2.54
CA HIS A 75 -0.28 10.25 -2.51
C HIS A 75 -1.03 11.49 -3.00
N PRO A 76 -2.03 11.33 -3.89
CA PRO A 76 -2.78 12.47 -4.42
C PRO A 76 -3.84 13.03 -3.46
N TYR A 77 -4.24 12.27 -2.42
CA TYR A 77 -5.25 12.74 -1.47
C TYR A 77 -4.64 13.65 -0.39
N ASP A 78 -5.42 14.62 0.07
CA ASP A 78 -5.04 15.48 1.21
C ASP A 78 -4.96 14.68 2.50
N VAL A 79 -5.91 13.75 2.68
CA VAL A 79 -5.96 12.86 3.85
C VAL A 79 -5.95 11.42 3.36
N PRO A 80 -4.77 10.86 3.08
CA PRO A 80 -4.70 9.49 2.58
C PRO A 80 -4.94 8.47 3.69
N GLU A 81 -5.55 7.34 3.32
CA GLU A 81 -5.59 6.17 4.17
C GLU A 81 -4.23 5.48 4.08
N ILE A 82 -3.57 5.28 5.22
CA ILE A 82 -2.34 4.50 5.30
C ILE A 82 -2.47 3.66 6.57
N VAL A 83 -2.91 2.42 6.41
CA VAL A 83 -3.20 1.51 7.52
C VAL A 83 -2.22 0.37 7.52
N GLU A 84 -1.59 0.14 8.66
CA GLU A 84 -0.64 -0.94 8.86
C GLU A 84 -1.38 -2.19 9.35
N ILE A 85 -1.13 -3.31 8.68
CA ILE A 85 -1.64 -4.62 9.09
C ILE A 85 -0.45 -5.53 9.32
N ASN A 86 -0.44 -6.18 10.49
CA ASN A 86 0.63 -7.11 10.85
C ASN A 86 0.12 -8.53 10.71
N PRO A 87 0.58 -9.30 9.69
CA PRO A 87 0.14 -10.67 9.53
C PRO A 87 0.65 -11.54 10.69
N ILE A 88 -0.20 -12.43 11.16
CA ILE A 88 0.16 -13.36 12.23
C ILE A 88 1.19 -14.37 11.73
N SER A 89 1.02 -14.83 10.51
CA SER A 89 1.94 -15.79 9.91
C SER A 89 1.96 -15.66 8.40
N ILE A 90 3.08 -16.06 7.82
CA ILE A 90 3.27 -16.17 6.37
C ILE A 90 4.03 -17.48 6.15
N ASN A 91 3.67 -18.21 5.09
CA ASN A 91 4.40 -19.42 4.73
C ASN A 91 5.86 -19.07 4.40
N LYS A 92 6.78 -19.96 4.78
CA LYS A 92 8.22 -19.68 4.71
C LYS A 92 8.75 -19.32 3.32
N PRO A 93 8.38 -20.02 2.24
CA PRO A 93 8.90 -19.65 0.91
C PRO A 93 8.50 -18.25 0.48
N TYR A 94 7.25 -17.85 0.76
CA TYR A 94 6.78 -16.52 0.41
C TYR A 94 7.47 -15.44 1.25
N LEU A 95 7.63 -15.68 2.55
CA LEU A 95 8.34 -14.75 3.43
C LEU A 95 9.79 -14.54 2.95
N ARG A 96 10.45 -15.61 2.56
CA ARG A 96 11.82 -15.51 2.03
C ARG A 96 11.88 -14.65 0.78
N TRP A 97 10.95 -14.87 -0.15
CA TRP A 97 10.86 -14.06 -1.36
C TRP A 97 10.62 -12.59 -1.02
N LEU A 98 9.73 -12.32 -0.08
CA LEU A 98 9.38 -10.97 0.34
C LEU A 98 10.60 -10.24 0.93
N VAL A 99 11.33 -10.91 1.81
CA VAL A 99 12.55 -10.37 2.41
C VAL A 99 13.61 -10.10 1.36
N ASP A 100 13.88 -11.09 0.47
CA ASP A 100 14.90 -10.95 -0.56
C ASP A 100 14.58 -9.84 -1.55
N SER A 101 13.30 -9.56 -1.78
CA SER A 101 12.86 -8.52 -2.71
C SER A 101 12.97 -7.10 -2.14
N THR A 102 13.23 -6.97 -0.84
CA THR A 102 13.28 -5.67 -0.16
C THR A 102 14.64 -5.36 0.47
N VAL A 103 15.65 -6.13 0.17
CA VAL A 103 17.01 -5.87 0.68
C VAL A 103 17.85 -5.06 -0.31
#